data_c47cd0946d148c1e87d0d5793edfa959
#
_entry.id   c47cd0946d148c1e87d0d5793edfa959
#
_cell.length_a   1.000
_cell.length_b   1.000
_cell.length_c   1.000
_cell.angle_alpha   90.00
_cell.angle_beta   90.00
_cell.angle_gamma   90.00
#
_symmetry.space_group_name_H-M   'P 1'
#
loop_
_entity.id
_entity.type
_entity.pdbx_description
1 polymer ?
#
loop_
_entity_poly.entity_id
_entity_poly.type
_entity_poly.pdbx_seq_one_letter_code
_entity_poly.pdbx_strand_id
1 'polypeptide(L)'
;MAKENLTMSADITVKAREVDFVSSFGRDMSAMAEIFDITQFIEKTNGTELVSKKATVVLQDGKIGEGEEVPYSQATVEPVYYEKITLEKYSKAVSAEAILEHGADVAINMTDEEFRNELLGNVLDRFYAFLQKGTLTNEYETFQMAIAMAIGNVKDKFKKMRKKSTDIAVFVNTIDAYSYLGAAELTVQSQFGMDYVENFMGAKRLIISSEIPAGKVIATPLANMKAYYVNPANEGLARAGLVYTVDGETPFIGFHANGDYRHVVGESDALMGFTLFAEYLDAIAVNTITGATGESLGE
;
A
#
# COMPACT_ATOMS: atom_id res chain seq x y z
N MET A 1 12.56 28.16 -23.70
CA MET A 1 13.28 27.19 -22.86
C MET A 1 12.66 25.83 -23.12
N ALA A 2 13.45 24.80 -23.36
CA ALA A 2 12.91 23.43 -23.47
C ALA A 2 12.30 23.03 -22.12
N LYS A 3 11.23 22.24 -22.16
CA LYS A 3 10.68 21.63 -20.93
C LYS A 3 11.77 20.77 -20.27
N GLU A 4 11.95 20.91 -18.96
CA GLU A 4 12.81 20.01 -18.20
C GLU A 4 12.19 18.60 -18.16
N ASN A 5 13.02 17.57 -18.22
CA ASN A 5 12.61 16.14 -18.19
C ASN A 5 11.72 15.69 -19.36
N LEU A 6 11.84 16.32 -20.52
CA LEU A 6 11.22 15.83 -21.75
C LEU A 6 11.98 14.60 -22.27
N THR A 7 11.28 13.48 -22.54
CA THR A 7 11.86 12.31 -23.20
C THR A 7 12.20 12.67 -24.64
N MET A 8 13.48 12.75 -24.93
CA MET A 8 14.01 13.09 -26.25
C MET A 8 14.44 11.84 -27.03
N SER A 9 14.68 11.98 -28.33
CA SER A 9 15.19 10.89 -29.19
C SER A 9 16.48 10.25 -28.63
N ALA A 10 17.34 11.05 -28.00
CA ALA A 10 18.58 10.54 -27.41
C ALA A 10 18.37 9.66 -26.15
N ASP A 11 17.20 9.77 -25.51
CA ASP A 11 16.83 8.97 -24.32
C ASP A 11 16.28 7.59 -24.72
N ILE A 12 15.94 7.40 -25.99
CA ILE A 12 15.43 6.13 -26.54
C ILE A 12 16.51 5.52 -27.43
N THR A 13 17.23 4.53 -26.91
CA THR A 13 18.35 3.89 -27.62
C THR A 13 17.94 2.76 -28.53
N VAL A 14 16.66 2.37 -28.54
CA VAL A 14 16.12 1.30 -29.38
C VAL A 14 15.87 1.80 -30.81
N LYS A 15 16.35 1.07 -31.82
CA LYS A 15 16.12 1.40 -33.22
C LYS A 15 14.79 0.80 -33.70
N ALA A 16 14.01 1.56 -34.47
CA ALA A 16 12.71 1.17 -34.99
C ALA A 16 12.68 -0.12 -35.85
N ARG A 17 13.83 -0.70 -36.16
CA ARG A 17 13.99 -1.95 -36.95
C ARG A 17 14.70 -3.07 -36.18
N GLU A 18 14.92 -2.93 -34.88
CA GLU A 18 15.44 -4.02 -34.06
C GLU A 18 14.30 -5.02 -33.81
N VAL A 19 14.62 -6.30 -33.89
CA VAL A 19 13.66 -7.37 -33.53
C VAL A 19 13.49 -7.31 -32.02
N ASP A 20 12.29 -6.96 -31.55
CA ASP A 20 11.98 -6.98 -30.14
C ASP A 20 12.19 -8.39 -29.59
N PHE A 21 13.13 -8.50 -28.68
CA PHE A 21 13.17 -9.65 -27.78
C PHE A 21 11.97 -9.49 -26.85
N VAL A 22 10.95 -10.33 -27.06
CA VAL A 22 9.79 -10.37 -26.17
C VAL A 22 10.32 -10.62 -24.76
N SER A 23 10.22 -9.63 -23.91
CA SER A 23 10.56 -9.78 -22.49
C SER A 23 9.66 -10.87 -21.91
N SER A 24 10.26 -11.98 -21.47
CA SER A 24 9.53 -13.07 -20.81
C SER A 24 9.11 -12.71 -19.39
N PHE A 25 9.61 -11.60 -18.87
CA PHE A 25 9.38 -11.13 -17.51
C PHE A 25 8.83 -9.70 -17.56
N GLY A 26 7.51 -9.60 -17.52
CA GLY A 26 6.83 -8.32 -17.26
C GLY A 26 6.84 -8.01 -15.75
N ARG A 27 6.66 -6.74 -15.37
CA ARG A 27 6.33 -6.40 -13.99
C ARG A 27 4.99 -7.01 -13.63
N ASP A 28 4.97 -7.82 -12.59
CA ASP A 28 3.73 -8.43 -12.09
C ASP A 28 3.05 -7.45 -11.12
N MET A 29 1.98 -6.82 -11.60
CA MET A 29 1.19 -5.87 -10.81
C MET A 29 0.00 -6.55 -10.09
N SER A 30 -0.10 -7.86 -10.19
CA SER A 30 -1.18 -8.61 -9.53
C SER A 30 -1.08 -8.58 -8.00
N ALA A 31 0.10 -8.32 -7.44
CA ALA A 31 0.29 -8.01 -6.03
C ALA A 31 -0.60 -6.85 -5.54
N MET A 32 -0.91 -5.88 -6.41
CA MET A 32 -1.83 -4.79 -6.09
C MET A 32 -3.26 -5.27 -5.87
N ALA A 33 -3.76 -6.18 -6.69
CA ALA A 33 -5.12 -6.68 -6.57
C ALA A 33 -5.36 -7.35 -5.20
N GLU A 34 -4.39 -8.11 -4.69
CA GLU A 34 -4.52 -8.74 -3.36
C GLU A 34 -4.46 -7.74 -2.21
N ILE A 35 -3.61 -6.72 -2.29
CA ILE A 35 -3.59 -5.64 -1.30
C ILE A 35 -4.93 -4.92 -1.30
N PHE A 36 -5.53 -4.74 -2.48
CA PHE A 36 -6.85 -4.14 -2.62
C PHE A 36 -7.96 -5.04 -2.07
N ASP A 37 -7.87 -6.35 -2.21
CA ASP A 37 -8.83 -7.30 -1.62
C ASP A 37 -8.78 -7.32 -0.08
N ILE A 38 -7.61 -7.09 0.51
CA ILE A 38 -7.43 -7.03 1.97
C ILE A 38 -7.62 -5.65 2.58
N THR A 39 -7.69 -4.60 1.77
CA THR A 39 -7.80 -3.20 2.22
C THR A 39 -9.16 -2.62 1.81
N GLN A 40 -9.86 -2.01 2.76
CA GLN A 40 -11.13 -1.36 2.46
C GLN A 40 -10.90 0.01 1.78
N PHE A 41 -11.31 0.15 0.51
CA PHE A 41 -11.26 1.40 -0.24
C PHE A 41 -12.50 2.27 0.00
N ILE A 42 -12.28 3.53 0.36
CA ILE A 42 -13.36 4.48 0.66
C ILE A 42 -13.11 5.78 -0.11
N GLU A 43 -14.02 6.11 -1.02
CA GLU A 43 -13.98 7.37 -1.76
C GLU A 43 -14.25 8.55 -0.83
N LYS A 44 -13.45 9.63 -0.99
CA LYS A 44 -13.56 10.90 -0.28
C LYS A 44 -13.25 12.06 -1.22
N THR A 45 -13.63 13.25 -0.80
CA THR A 45 -13.29 14.49 -1.52
C THR A 45 -11.87 14.94 -1.16
N ASN A 46 -11.19 15.61 -2.10
CA ASN A 46 -9.88 16.22 -1.86
C ASN A 46 -9.91 17.19 -0.66
N GLY A 47 -8.86 17.17 0.13
CA GLY A 47 -8.74 18.00 1.33
C GLY A 47 -9.56 17.49 2.52
N THR A 48 -10.21 16.31 2.42
CA THR A 48 -10.88 15.69 3.57
C THR A 48 -9.86 15.41 4.67
N GLU A 49 -10.11 15.93 5.85
CA GLU A 49 -9.33 15.66 7.05
C GLU A 49 -9.87 14.39 7.70
N LEU A 50 -9.00 13.40 7.84
CA LEU A 50 -9.36 12.14 8.49
C LEU A 50 -9.25 12.33 10.00
N VAL A 51 -10.37 12.13 10.70
CA VAL A 51 -10.45 12.27 12.16
C VAL A 51 -11.03 10.99 12.76
N SER A 52 -10.28 10.35 13.65
CA SER A 52 -10.80 9.28 14.50
C SER A 52 -11.23 9.87 15.84
N LYS A 53 -12.36 9.45 16.38
CA LYS A 53 -12.83 9.88 17.70
C LYS A 53 -12.62 8.75 18.70
N LYS A 54 -11.74 8.96 19.67
CA LYS A 54 -11.49 8.02 20.75
C LYS A 54 -12.34 8.45 21.97
N ALA A 55 -13.32 7.61 22.31
CA ALA A 55 -14.12 7.82 23.51
C ALA A 55 -13.54 6.97 24.67
N THR A 56 -13.30 7.60 25.80
CA THR A 56 -12.87 6.95 27.03
C THR A 56 -13.90 7.26 28.12
N VAL A 57 -14.35 6.24 28.84
CA VAL A 57 -15.30 6.40 29.95
C VAL A 57 -14.62 5.90 31.22
N VAL A 58 -14.56 6.76 32.22
CA VAL A 58 -14.10 6.41 33.55
C VAL A 58 -15.36 6.21 34.41
N LEU A 59 -15.66 4.93 34.73
CA LEU A 59 -16.79 4.61 35.57
C LEU A 59 -16.45 4.90 37.04
N GLN A 60 -17.35 5.57 37.74
CA GLN A 60 -17.29 5.71 39.18
C GLN A 60 -17.77 4.44 39.88
N ASP A 61 -17.48 4.32 41.18
CA ASP A 61 -17.92 3.16 41.97
C ASP A 61 -19.47 3.12 42.01
N GLY A 62 -20.03 2.00 41.53
CA GLY A 62 -21.46 1.77 41.54
C GLY A 62 -21.97 1.06 42.81
N LYS A 63 -21.08 0.74 43.77
CA LYS A 63 -21.45 0.14 45.06
C LYS A 63 -21.72 1.25 46.08
N ILE A 64 -22.90 1.81 45.99
CA ILE A 64 -23.38 2.85 46.88
C ILE A 64 -24.45 2.33 47.81
N GLY A 65 -24.58 2.92 48.98
CA GLY A 65 -25.58 2.56 49.99
C GLY A 65 -27.01 2.91 49.56
N GLU A 66 -27.97 2.30 50.19
CA GLU A 66 -29.41 2.58 49.98
C GLU A 66 -29.70 4.05 50.34
N GLY A 67 -30.22 4.83 49.37
CA GLY A 67 -30.55 6.24 49.56
C GLY A 67 -29.39 7.21 49.32
N GLU A 68 -28.20 6.72 48.95
CA GLU A 68 -27.05 7.58 48.57
C GLU A 68 -27.14 8.02 47.09
N GLU A 69 -26.56 9.18 46.78
CA GLU A 69 -26.53 9.74 45.45
C GLU A 69 -25.53 8.99 44.56
N VAL A 70 -25.97 8.59 43.34
CA VAL A 70 -25.12 7.90 42.35
C VAL A 70 -24.12 8.87 41.73
N PRO A 71 -22.79 8.66 41.86
CA PRO A 71 -21.80 9.53 41.28
C PRO A 71 -21.79 9.43 39.74
N TYR A 72 -21.64 10.58 39.07
CA TYR A 72 -21.59 10.62 37.60
C TYR A 72 -20.26 10.06 37.08
N SER A 73 -20.33 9.14 36.15
CA SER A 73 -19.18 8.66 35.37
C SER A 73 -18.82 9.68 34.30
N GLN A 74 -17.53 9.92 34.12
CA GLN A 74 -17.02 10.89 33.15
C GLN A 74 -16.75 10.22 31.80
N ALA A 75 -17.27 10.76 30.72
CA ALA A 75 -16.98 10.38 29.35
C ALA A 75 -16.15 11.49 28.69
N THR A 76 -15.01 11.13 28.14
CA THR A 76 -14.14 12.04 27.36
C THR A 76 -14.07 11.55 25.94
N VAL A 77 -14.22 12.46 24.96
CA VAL A 77 -14.06 12.15 23.54
C VAL A 77 -12.94 13.02 22.99
N GLU A 78 -11.88 12.38 22.57
CA GLU A 78 -10.72 13.07 21.98
C GLU A 78 -10.65 12.79 20.48
N PRO A 79 -10.55 13.83 19.63
CA PRO A 79 -10.29 13.65 18.21
C PRO A 79 -8.80 13.34 17.99
N VAL A 80 -8.52 12.32 17.18
CA VAL A 80 -7.18 12.04 16.65
C VAL A 80 -7.18 12.43 15.19
N TYR A 81 -6.39 13.45 14.84
CA TYR A 81 -6.27 13.96 13.48
C TYR A 81 -5.21 13.19 12.70
N TYR A 82 -5.50 12.91 11.46
CA TYR A 82 -4.59 12.24 10.53
C TYR A 82 -4.30 13.19 9.34
N GLU A 83 -3.37 12.77 8.50
CA GLU A 83 -3.01 13.54 7.32
C GLU A 83 -4.21 13.74 6.39
N LYS A 84 -4.28 14.91 5.74
CA LYS A 84 -5.29 15.21 4.73
C LYS A 84 -5.02 14.42 3.47
N ILE A 85 -6.09 14.01 2.80
CA ILE A 85 -5.97 13.44 1.47
C ILE A 85 -5.58 14.55 0.51
N THR A 86 -4.43 14.40 -0.15
CA THR A 86 -3.90 15.35 -1.13
C THR A 86 -3.84 14.71 -2.51
N LEU A 87 -4.01 15.56 -3.54
CA LEU A 87 -3.85 15.15 -4.93
C LEU A 87 -2.40 15.30 -5.36
N GLU A 88 -1.87 14.27 -5.94
CA GLU A 88 -0.56 14.23 -6.59
C GLU A 88 -0.73 14.24 -8.10
N LYS A 89 0.16 14.92 -8.78
CA LYS A 89 0.08 15.17 -10.22
C LYS A 89 1.40 14.75 -10.85
N TYR A 90 1.29 13.91 -11.83
CA TYR A 90 2.43 13.40 -12.58
C TYR A 90 2.20 13.67 -14.05
N SER A 91 3.26 14.00 -14.78
CA SER A 91 3.19 14.23 -16.23
C SER A 91 4.44 13.66 -16.88
N LYS A 92 4.25 13.03 -18.02
CA LYS A 92 5.29 12.53 -18.91
C LYS A 92 5.07 13.16 -20.29
N ALA A 93 6.13 13.58 -20.96
CA ALA A 93 6.04 14.12 -22.30
C ALA A 93 7.08 13.46 -23.22
N VAL A 94 6.68 13.22 -24.47
CA VAL A 94 7.52 12.62 -25.52
C VAL A 94 7.56 13.56 -26.71
N SER A 95 8.76 13.86 -27.23
CA SER A 95 8.92 14.76 -28.38
C SER A 95 8.44 14.13 -29.69
N ALA A 96 8.00 14.98 -30.63
CA ALA A 96 7.61 14.51 -31.96
C ALA A 96 8.77 13.86 -32.72
N GLU A 97 9.99 14.33 -32.49
CA GLU A 97 11.20 13.76 -33.10
C GLU A 97 11.41 12.32 -32.61
N ALA A 98 11.26 12.05 -31.29
CA ALA A 98 11.36 10.70 -30.74
C ALA A 98 10.28 9.78 -31.31
N ILE A 99 9.04 10.26 -31.47
CA ILE A 99 7.94 9.49 -32.05
C ILE A 99 8.23 9.16 -33.53
N LEU A 100 8.75 10.10 -34.29
CA LEU A 100 9.05 9.89 -35.73
C LEU A 100 10.27 8.99 -35.95
N GLU A 101 11.26 9.05 -35.05
CA GLU A 101 12.50 8.26 -35.17
C GLU A 101 12.32 6.82 -34.71
N HIS A 102 11.62 6.60 -33.58
CA HIS A 102 11.50 5.29 -32.93
C HIS A 102 10.12 4.61 -33.14
N GLY A 103 9.13 5.36 -33.64
CA GLY A 103 7.74 4.88 -33.79
C GLY A 103 6.90 5.11 -32.54
N ALA A 104 5.58 5.20 -32.76
CA ALA A 104 4.63 5.49 -31.66
C ALA A 104 4.58 4.37 -30.62
N ASP A 105 4.74 3.11 -31.02
CA ASP A 105 4.67 1.98 -30.09
C ASP A 105 5.79 2.03 -29.05
N VAL A 106 7.02 2.32 -29.44
CA VAL A 106 8.15 2.42 -28.52
C VAL A 106 8.13 3.74 -27.74
N ALA A 107 7.92 4.85 -28.44
CA ALA A 107 8.03 6.18 -27.83
C ALA A 107 6.85 6.53 -26.91
N ILE A 108 5.65 6.01 -27.18
CA ILE A 108 4.42 6.31 -26.42
C ILE A 108 3.99 5.11 -25.61
N ASN A 109 3.58 4.00 -26.28
CA ASN A 109 2.89 2.90 -25.60
C ASN A 109 3.76 2.23 -24.53
N MET A 110 5.01 1.86 -24.88
CA MET A 110 5.91 1.23 -23.91
C MET A 110 6.24 2.17 -22.74
N THR A 111 6.45 3.45 -23.03
CA THR A 111 6.77 4.44 -21.99
C THR A 111 5.54 4.81 -21.15
N ASP A 112 4.31 4.73 -21.69
CA ASP A 112 3.07 4.93 -20.93
C ASP A 112 2.80 3.74 -20.01
N GLU A 113 3.07 2.52 -20.48
CA GLU A 113 2.95 1.32 -19.66
C GLU A 113 3.92 1.39 -18.47
N GLU A 114 5.19 1.75 -18.71
CA GLU A 114 6.18 1.88 -17.63
C GLU A 114 5.84 3.04 -16.68
N PHE A 115 5.33 4.16 -17.18
CA PHE A 115 4.84 5.25 -16.35
C PHE A 115 3.70 4.82 -15.42
N ARG A 116 2.76 4.03 -15.94
CA ARG A 116 1.69 3.44 -15.13
C ARG A 116 2.25 2.47 -14.07
N ASN A 117 3.14 1.58 -14.47
CA ASN A 117 3.78 0.61 -13.59
C ASN A 117 4.55 1.28 -12.44
N GLU A 118 5.24 2.38 -12.72
CA GLU A 118 5.96 3.14 -11.70
C GLU A 118 5.02 3.81 -10.70
N LEU A 119 3.89 4.37 -11.17
CA LEU A 119 2.87 4.93 -10.28
C LEU A 119 2.26 3.87 -9.36
N LEU A 120 1.98 2.68 -9.89
CA LEU A 120 1.47 1.57 -9.11
C LEU A 120 2.52 1.04 -8.11
N GLY A 121 3.78 0.92 -8.54
CA GLY A 121 4.90 0.59 -7.65
C GLY A 121 5.00 1.56 -6.46
N ASN A 122 4.87 2.84 -6.70
CA ASN A 122 4.87 3.87 -5.67
C ASN A 122 3.73 3.68 -4.64
N VAL A 123 2.56 3.21 -5.06
CA VAL A 123 1.46 2.88 -4.14
C VAL A 123 1.80 1.68 -3.26
N LEU A 124 2.43 0.65 -3.83
CA LEU A 124 2.94 -0.52 -3.09
C LEU A 124 3.97 -0.12 -2.03
N ASP A 125 4.95 0.67 -2.42
CA ASP A 125 5.99 1.18 -1.51
C ASP A 125 5.39 1.92 -0.33
N ARG A 126 4.41 2.79 -0.60
CA ARG A 126 3.67 3.53 0.44
C ARG A 126 2.88 2.61 1.36
N PHE A 127 2.28 1.57 0.81
CA PHE A 127 1.54 0.59 1.60
C PHE A 127 2.46 -0.12 2.59
N TYR A 128 3.58 -0.65 2.12
CA TYR A 128 4.53 -1.34 2.99
C TYR A 128 5.25 -0.39 3.96
N ALA A 129 5.58 0.82 3.52
CA ALA A 129 6.12 1.85 4.41
C ALA A 129 5.11 2.27 5.50
N PHE A 130 3.83 2.31 5.18
CA PHE A 130 2.77 2.58 6.16
C PHE A 130 2.64 1.47 7.20
N LEU A 131 2.69 0.20 6.80
CA LEU A 131 2.66 -0.94 7.71
C LEU A 131 3.79 -0.90 8.73
N GLN A 132 4.97 -0.44 8.33
CA GLN A 132 6.14 -0.33 9.21
C GLN A 132 6.00 0.77 10.28
N LYS A 133 5.04 1.69 10.17
CA LYS A 133 4.74 2.71 11.19
C LYS A 133 4.01 2.14 12.41
N GLY A 134 3.71 0.85 12.45
CA GLY A 134 3.13 0.17 13.61
C GLY A 134 3.98 0.37 14.87
N THR A 135 3.33 0.63 16.01
CA THR A 135 4.01 0.96 17.26
C THR A 135 4.10 -0.20 18.24
N LEU A 136 3.49 -1.33 17.94
CA LEU A 136 3.56 -2.54 18.77
C LEU A 136 4.81 -3.36 18.38
N THR A 137 5.99 -2.91 18.86
CA THR A 137 7.29 -3.47 18.47
C THR A 137 7.83 -4.43 19.52
N ASN A 138 8.37 -5.58 19.09
CA ASN A 138 9.05 -6.56 19.93
C ASN A 138 10.12 -7.30 19.11
N GLU A 139 11.03 -7.98 19.81
CA GLU A 139 12.12 -8.76 19.22
C GLU A 139 12.00 -10.24 19.63
N TYR A 140 12.26 -11.14 18.69
CA TYR A 140 12.18 -12.59 18.88
C TYR A 140 13.30 -13.30 18.13
N GLU A 141 13.77 -14.43 18.67
CA GLU A 141 14.92 -15.15 18.11
C GLU A 141 14.61 -15.89 16.81
N THR A 142 13.38 -16.37 16.62
CA THR A 142 13.02 -17.21 15.49
C THR A 142 11.86 -16.65 14.68
N PHE A 143 11.85 -16.96 13.39
CA PHE A 143 10.77 -16.58 12.47
C PHE A 143 9.39 -17.02 12.96
N GLN A 144 9.24 -18.28 13.38
CA GLN A 144 7.99 -18.80 13.91
C GLN A 144 7.52 -18.05 15.16
N MET A 145 8.43 -17.78 16.09
CA MET A 145 8.12 -17.06 17.31
C MET A 145 7.69 -15.63 17.00
N ALA A 146 8.39 -14.97 16.07
CA ALA A 146 8.07 -13.61 15.65
C ALA A 146 6.66 -13.53 15.07
N ILE A 147 6.25 -14.50 14.24
CA ILE A 147 4.88 -14.57 13.68
C ILE A 147 3.84 -14.86 14.76
N ALA A 148 4.05 -15.92 15.55
CA ALA A 148 3.10 -16.32 16.60
C ALA A 148 2.85 -15.19 17.59
N MET A 149 3.90 -14.51 18.00
CA MET A 149 3.82 -13.40 18.96
C MET A 149 3.30 -12.11 18.32
N ALA A 150 3.53 -11.85 17.03
CA ALA A 150 2.88 -10.75 16.33
C ALA A 150 1.35 -10.91 16.35
N ILE A 151 0.86 -12.10 16.00
CA ILE A 151 -0.57 -12.44 16.07
C ILE A 151 -1.09 -12.37 17.50
N GLY A 152 -0.34 -12.93 18.46
CA GLY A 152 -0.69 -12.95 19.88
C GLY A 152 -0.84 -11.54 20.45
N ASN A 153 0.13 -10.67 20.20
CA ASN A 153 0.16 -9.29 20.67
C ASN A 153 -1.01 -8.46 20.08
N VAL A 154 -1.30 -8.64 18.80
CA VAL A 154 -2.46 -8.00 18.15
C VAL A 154 -3.75 -8.47 18.82
N LYS A 155 -3.94 -9.79 18.99
CA LYS A 155 -5.14 -10.34 19.65
C LYS A 155 -5.29 -9.86 21.09
N ASP A 156 -4.21 -9.82 21.86
CA ASP A 156 -4.20 -9.32 23.24
C ASP A 156 -4.59 -7.84 23.29
N LYS A 157 -3.99 -7.02 22.42
CA LYS A 157 -4.31 -5.60 22.30
C LYS A 157 -5.81 -5.37 22.05
N PHE A 158 -6.39 -6.07 21.08
CA PHE A 158 -7.83 -5.96 20.78
C PHE A 158 -8.71 -6.46 21.92
N LYS A 159 -8.31 -7.56 22.59
CA LYS A 159 -9.02 -8.05 23.79
C LYS A 159 -9.00 -7.02 24.93
N LYS A 160 -7.85 -6.39 25.20
CA LYS A 160 -7.74 -5.31 26.20
C LYS A 160 -8.64 -4.11 25.86
N MET A 161 -8.80 -3.81 24.57
CA MET A 161 -9.74 -2.80 24.09
C MET A 161 -11.20 -3.28 24.09
N ARG A 162 -11.47 -4.54 24.49
CA ARG A 162 -12.78 -5.20 24.41
C ARG A 162 -13.40 -5.21 23.01
N LYS A 163 -12.52 -5.30 21.99
CA LYS A 163 -12.88 -5.35 20.58
C LYS A 163 -12.54 -6.71 19.99
N LYS A 164 -13.30 -7.10 18.96
CA LYS A 164 -13.06 -8.33 18.23
C LYS A 164 -11.98 -8.10 17.19
N SER A 165 -10.91 -8.89 17.21
CA SER A 165 -9.95 -8.99 16.10
C SER A 165 -10.23 -10.26 15.33
N THR A 166 -10.65 -10.11 14.09
CA THR A 166 -10.83 -11.22 13.14
C THR A 166 -9.87 -11.02 11.98
N ASP A 167 -9.54 -12.09 11.29
CA ASP A 167 -8.85 -12.07 10.01
C ASP A 167 -7.54 -11.27 10.06
N ILE A 168 -6.55 -11.80 10.80
CA ILE A 168 -5.23 -11.19 10.90
C ILE A 168 -4.42 -11.59 9.66
N ALA A 169 -3.90 -10.58 8.94
CA ALA A 169 -2.88 -10.74 7.94
C ALA A 169 -1.50 -10.55 8.59
N VAL A 170 -0.55 -11.36 8.13
CA VAL A 170 0.87 -11.26 8.49
C VAL A 170 1.68 -11.04 7.24
N PHE A 171 2.58 -10.08 7.27
CA PHE A 171 3.46 -9.74 6.17
C PHE A 171 4.90 -10.06 6.56
N VAL A 172 5.62 -10.74 5.69
CA VAL A 172 6.99 -11.21 5.94
C VAL A 172 7.88 -11.02 4.73
N ASN A 173 9.19 -10.93 4.96
CA ASN A 173 10.17 -10.86 3.87
C ASN A 173 10.25 -12.19 3.12
N THR A 174 10.46 -12.12 1.81
CA THR A 174 10.59 -13.28 0.93
C THR A 174 11.74 -14.22 1.36
N ILE A 175 12.90 -13.65 1.65
CA ILE A 175 14.08 -14.46 2.03
C ILE A 175 13.85 -15.20 3.35
N ASP A 176 13.29 -14.49 4.35
CA ASP A 176 13.00 -15.10 5.67
C ASP A 176 11.96 -16.20 5.56
N ALA A 177 10.91 -15.99 4.75
CA ALA A 177 9.85 -16.96 4.51
C ALA A 177 10.38 -18.21 3.82
N TYR A 178 11.10 -18.08 2.70
CA TYR A 178 11.62 -19.21 1.95
C TYR A 178 12.74 -19.95 2.69
N SER A 179 13.55 -19.25 3.48
CA SER A 179 14.52 -19.89 4.38
C SER A 179 13.84 -20.85 5.37
N TYR A 180 12.72 -20.40 5.96
CA TYR A 180 11.93 -21.21 6.87
C TYR A 180 11.17 -22.33 6.14
N LEU A 181 10.48 -22.03 5.03
CA LEU A 181 9.66 -22.98 4.27
C LEU A 181 10.52 -24.10 3.67
N GLY A 182 11.73 -23.78 3.21
CA GLY A 182 12.69 -24.78 2.70
C GLY A 182 13.13 -25.76 3.76
N ALA A 183 13.26 -25.33 5.01
CA ALA A 183 13.59 -26.20 6.14
C ALA A 183 12.38 -27.04 6.62
N ALA A 184 11.15 -26.57 6.40
CA ALA A 184 9.91 -27.19 6.92
C ALA A 184 9.16 -28.03 5.88
N GLU A 185 9.64 -28.12 4.62
CA GLU A 185 8.97 -28.82 3.50
C GLU A 185 7.50 -28.39 3.27
N LEU A 186 7.17 -27.11 3.51
CA LEU A 186 5.84 -26.57 3.32
C LEU A 186 5.64 -26.05 1.89
N THR A 187 4.40 -26.16 1.41
CA THR A 187 4.02 -25.68 0.08
C THR A 187 3.48 -24.26 0.16
N VAL A 188 3.98 -23.40 -0.71
CA VAL A 188 3.48 -22.04 -0.90
C VAL A 188 2.42 -22.03 -1.99
N GLN A 189 1.37 -21.27 -1.79
CA GLN A 189 0.34 -21.00 -2.80
C GLN A 189 0.64 -19.66 -3.44
N SER A 190 0.51 -19.59 -4.75
CA SER A 190 0.66 -18.34 -5.51
C SER A 190 -0.66 -17.99 -6.17
N GLN A 191 -1.13 -16.77 -5.96
CA GLN A 191 -2.30 -16.22 -6.61
C GLN A 191 -2.06 -14.73 -6.88
N PHE A 192 -2.40 -14.29 -8.08
CA PHE A 192 -2.18 -12.90 -8.50
C PHE A 192 -0.74 -12.40 -8.33
N GLY A 193 0.26 -13.29 -8.51
CA GLY A 193 1.68 -12.95 -8.41
C GLY A 193 2.23 -12.76 -7.01
N MET A 194 1.42 -12.94 -5.97
CA MET A 194 1.90 -12.96 -4.59
C MET A 194 1.92 -14.38 -4.04
N ASP A 195 2.99 -14.68 -3.32
CA ASP A 195 3.11 -15.92 -2.58
C ASP A 195 2.48 -15.76 -1.20
N TYR A 196 1.60 -16.67 -0.83
CA TYR A 196 0.94 -16.67 0.46
C TYR A 196 0.69 -18.07 1.01
N VAL A 197 0.48 -18.14 2.32
CA VAL A 197 0.07 -19.37 3.01
C VAL A 197 -1.19 -19.08 3.82
N GLU A 198 -2.28 -19.79 3.53
CA GLU A 198 -3.53 -19.65 4.28
C GLU A 198 -3.47 -20.37 5.62
N ASN A 199 -4.09 -19.78 6.64
CA ASN A 199 -4.24 -20.35 7.98
C ASN A 199 -2.90 -20.72 8.66
N PHE A 200 -1.80 -20.05 8.31
CA PHE A 200 -0.50 -20.30 8.91
C PHE A 200 -0.45 -19.76 10.33
N MET A 201 -0.23 -20.65 11.31
CA MET A 201 -0.12 -20.31 12.74
C MET A 201 -1.27 -19.46 13.30
N GLY A 202 -2.45 -19.50 12.67
CA GLY A 202 -3.63 -18.73 13.08
C GLY A 202 -3.74 -17.33 12.46
N ALA A 203 -2.85 -16.98 11.53
CA ALA A 203 -3.07 -15.91 10.56
C ALA A 203 -4.06 -16.40 9.50
N LYS A 204 -4.94 -15.53 9.04
CA LYS A 204 -5.80 -15.85 7.89
C LYS A 204 -4.99 -15.91 6.61
N ARG A 205 -4.08 -14.96 6.43
CA ARG A 205 -3.13 -14.92 5.31
C ARG A 205 -1.73 -14.54 5.82
N LEU A 206 -0.72 -15.25 5.34
CA LEU A 206 0.68 -14.88 5.45
C LEU A 206 1.12 -14.41 4.06
N ILE A 207 1.39 -13.12 3.92
CA ILE A 207 1.75 -12.48 2.66
C ILE A 207 3.27 -12.35 2.62
N ILE A 208 3.86 -12.87 1.56
CA ILE A 208 5.30 -12.92 1.35
C ILE A 208 5.66 -11.83 0.33
N SER A 209 6.49 -10.86 0.74
CA SER A 209 6.88 -9.75 -0.13
C SER A 209 8.32 -9.32 0.14
N SER A 210 9.04 -8.98 -0.93
CA SER A 210 10.40 -8.42 -0.86
C SER A 210 10.43 -6.97 -0.35
N GLU A 211 9.28 -6.26 -0.37
CA GLU A 211 9.16 -4.89 0.12
C GLU A 211 9.22 -4.80 1.66
N ILE A 212 9.03 -5.91 2.34
CA ILE A 212 9.24 -5.98 3.79
C ILE A 212 10.75 -6.17 4.04
N PRO A 213 11.37 -5.34 4.90
CA PRO A 213 12.77 -5.52 5.24
C PRO A 213 13.04 -6.90 5.84
N ALA A 214 14.17 -7.53 5.46
CA ALA A 214 14.60 -8.80 6.03
C ALA A 214 14.66 -8.73 7.57
N GLY A 215 14.28 -9.80 8.23
CA GLY A 215 14.21 -9.86 9.68
C GLY A 215 13.00 -9.17 10.31
N LYS A 216 12.01 -8.72 9.51
CA LYS A 216 10.79 -8.09 10.05
C LYS A 216 9.54 -8.90 9.75
N VAL A 217 8.66 -8.94 10.74
CA VAL A 217 7.33 -9.55 10.65
C VAL A 217 6.29 -8.52 11.06
N ILE A 218 5.33 -8.24 10.19
CA ILE A 218 4.27 -7.27 10.46
C ILE A 218 2.93 -7.99 10.52
N ALA A 219 2.12 -7.72 11.55
CA ALA A 219 0.80 -8.31 11.69
C ALA A 219 -0.26 -7.24 12.01
N THR A 220 -1.40 -7.32 11.32
CA THR A 220 -2.53 -6.44 11.56
C THR A 220 -3.84 -7.12 11.18
N PRO A 221 -4.98 -6.81 11.86
CA PRO A 221 -6.29 -7.24 11.37
C PRO A 221 -6.62 -6.55 10.04
N LEU A 222 -7.22 -7.27 9.10
CA LEU A 222 -7.62 -6.72 7.80
C LEU A 222 -8.55 -5.51 7.96
N ALA A 223 -9.50 -5.58 8.87
CA ALA A 223 -10.44 -4.49 9.14
C ALA A 223 -9.79 -3.22 9.70
N ASN A 224 -8.54 -3.31 10.20
CA ASN A 224 -7.80 -2.17 10.72
C ASN A 224 -7.26 -1.26 9.62
N MET A 225 -7.12 -1.80 8.40
CA MET A 225 -6.52 -1.09 7.28
C MET A 225 -7.59 -0.55 6.35
N LYS A 226 -7.51 0.74 6.06
CA LYS A 226 -8.42 1.45 5.15
C LYS A 226 -7.60 2.33 4.21
N ALA A 227 -8.01 2.37 2.96
CA ALA A 227 -7.47 3.28 1.98
C ALA A 227 -8.54 4.32 1.63
N TYR A 228 -8.20 5.58 1.81
CA TYR A 228 -9.06 6.67 1.38
C TYR A 228 -8.52 7.23 0.08
N TYR A 229 -9.39 7.44 -0.89
CA TYR A 229 -8.98 7.94 -2.19
C TYR A 229 -9.93 9.02 -2.73
N VAL A 230 -9.42 9.82 -3.64
CA VAL A 230 -10.18 10.78 -4.42
C VAL A 230 -10.33 10.23 -5.82
N ASN A 231 -11.56 10.13 -6.31
CA ASN A 231 -11.83 9.68 -7.67
C ASN A 231 -11.44 10.78 -8.68
N PRO A 232 -10.43 10.54 -9.55
CA PRO A 232 -10.02 11.52 -10.57
C PRO A 232 -11.07 11.73 -11.66
N ALA A 233 -11.97 10.76 -11.89
CA ALA A 233 -13.07 10.88 -12.84
C ALA A 233 -14.29 11.65 -12.25
N ASN A 234 -14.03 12.67 -11.43
CA ASN A 234 -15.05 13.47 -10.79
C ASN A 234 -15.71 14.46 -11.78
N GLU A 235 -17.05 14.61 -11.69
CA GLU A 235 -17.80 15.56 -12.54
C GLU A 235 -17.30 17.00 -12.43
N GLY A 236 -16.81 17.43 -11.27
CA GLY A 236 -16.28 18.78 -11.07
C GLY A 236 -15.04 19.05 -11.92
N LEU A 237 -14.13 18.07 -12.04
CA LEU A 237 -12.96 18.15 -12.92
C LEU A 237 -13.40 18.12 -14.39
N ALA A 238 -14.32 17.24 -14.75
CA ALA A 238 -14.84 17.15 -16.11
C ALA A 238 -15.50 18.45 -16.59
N ARG A 239 -16.27 19.13 -15.72
CA ARG A 239 -16.85 20.47 -16.01
C ARG A 239 -15.79 21.56 -16.22
N ALA A 240 -14.62 21.41 -15.63
CA ALA A 240 -13.48 22.30 -15.83
C ALA A 240 -12.64 21.92 -17.07
N GLY A 241 -13.04 20.90 -17.84
CA GLY A 241 -12.32 20.40 -19.01
C GLY A 241 -11.18 19.43 -18.67
N LEU A 242 -11.05 19.02 -17.42
CA LEU A 242 -10.05 18.05 -16.95
C LEU A 242 -10.71 16.66 -16.89
N VAL A 243 -10.61 15.92 -17.98
CA VAL A 243 -11.21 14.59 -18.10
C VAL A 243 -10.14 13.53 -17.95
N TYR A 244 -10.26 12.70 -16.88
CA TYR A 244 -9.37 11.58 -16.63
C TYR A 244 -10.12 10.26 -16.82
N THR A 245 -9.44 9.30 -17.42
CA THR A 245 -9.90 7.90 -17.50
C THR A 245 -9.34 7.14 -16.32
N VAL A 246 -10.17 6.38 -15.62
CA VAL A 246 -9.77 5.53 -14.49
C VAL A 246 -9.99 4.07 -14.85
N ASP A 247 -9.15 3.20 -14.34
CA ASP A 247 -9.34 1.76 -14.39
C ASP A 247 -10.22 1.31 -13.22
N GLY A 248 -11.08 0.31 -13.45
CA GLY A 248 -11.95 -0.25 -12.43
C GLY A 248 -11.20 -0.89 -11.26
N GLU A 249 -10.00 -1.40 -11.49
CA GLU A 249 -9.14 -1.98 -10.46
C GLU A 249 -8.35 -0.93 -9.68
N THR A 250 -8.06 0.23 -10.30
CA THR A 250 -7.27 1.32 -9.70
C THR A 250 -8.02 2.66 -9.74
N PRO A 251 -9.19 2.78 -9.07
CA PRO A 251 -10.07 3.94 -9.20
C PRO A 251 -9.49 5.24 -8.62
N PHE A 252 -8.34 5.20 -7.99
CA PHE A 252 -7.63 6.34 -7.39
C PHE A 252 -6.55 6.95 -8.29
N ILE A 253 -6.30 6.36 -9.47
CA ILE A 253 -5.39 6.89 -10.48
C ILE A 253 -6.16 7.19 -11.75
N GLY A 254 -6.15 8.44 -12.18
CA GLY A 254 -6.72 8.87 -13.46
C GLY A 254 -5.63 9.18 -14.46
N PHE A 255 -5.81 8.76 -15.70
CA PHE A 255 -4.91 9.02 -16.82
C PHE A 255 -5.57 9.90 -17.85
N HIS A 256 -4.81 10.80 -18.43
CA HIS A 256 -5.20 11.65 -19.55
C HIS A 256 -4.05 11.76 -20.55
N ALA A 257 -4.33 11.61 -21.84
CA ALA A 257 -3.36 11.81 -22.90
C ALA A 257 -3.77 13.01 -23.75
N ASN A 258 -2.83 13.88 -24.06
CA ASN A 258 -3.05 15.09 -24.85
C ASN A 258 -1.82 15.42 -25.71
N GLY A 259 -2.02 16.20 -26.77
CA GLY A 259 -0.93 16.77 -27.57
C GLY A 259 -0.73 18.25 -27.24
N ASP A 260 0.50 18.64 -26.92
CA ASP A 260 0.87 20.05 -26.77
C ASP A 260 1.50 20.57 -28.05
N TYR A 261 0.72 21.29 -28.85
CA TYR A 261 1.17 21.88 -30.11
C TYR A 261 2.17 23.03 -29.94
N ARG A 262 2.29 23.63 -28.76
CA ARG A 262 3.26 24.71 -28.50
C ARG A 262 4.67 24.19 -28.36
N HIS A 263 4.83 22.99 -27.84
CA HIS A 263 6.12 22.35 -27.64
C HIS A 263 6.31 21.15 -28.59
N VAL A 264 5.29 20.80 -29.38
CA VAL A 264 5.27 19.67 -30.34
C VAL A 264 5.62 18.35 -29.64
N VAL A 265 4.87 18.06 -28.57
CA VAL A 265 5.04 16.85 -27.73
C VAL A 265 3.70 16.15 -27.51
N GLY A 266 3.75 14.84 -27.33
CA GLY A 266 2.67 14.07 -26.74
C GLY A 266 2.84 14.05 -25.21
N GLU A 267 1.77 14.37 -24.48
CA GLU A 267 1.76 14.41 -23.01
C GLU A 267 0.86 13.30 -22.47
N SER A 268 1.32 12.63 -21.40
CA SER A 268 0.51 11.68 -20.62
C SER A 268 0.52 12.15 -19.19
N ASP A 269 -0.66 12.56 -18.71
CA ASP A 269 -0.86 13.11 -17.37
C ASP A 269 -1.52 12.10 -16.48
N ALA A 270 -1.08 12.01 -15.22
CA ALA A 270 -1.72 11.20 -14.20
C ALA A 270 -2.08 12.04 -12.96
N LEU A 271 -3.27 11.78 -12.44
CA LEU A 271 -3.77 12.38 -11.20
C LEU A 271 -4.05 11.27 -10.20
N MET A 272 -3.38 11.31 -9.05
CA MET A 272 -3.52 10.33 -7.99
C MET A 272 -3.90 11.00 -6.68
N GLY A 273 -4.91 10.46 -5.99
CA GLY A 273 -5.30 10.90 -4.65
C GLY A 273 -5.52 9.69 -3.76
N PHE A 274 -4.53 9.35 -2.94
CA PHE A 274 -4.56 8.15 -2.14
C PHE A 274 -3.87 8.35 -0.79
N THR A 275 -4.51 7.88 0.30
CA THR A 275 -3.94 7.91 1.64
C THR A 275 -4.34 6.65 2.41
N LEU A 276 -3.37 6.02 3.03
CA LEU A 276 -3.56 4.86 3.90
C LEU A 276 -3.87 5.27 5.33
N PHE A 277 -4.75 4.54 5.94
CA PHE A 277 -5.22 4.79 7.29
C PHE A 277 -5.36 3.49 8.08
N ALA A 278 -4.89 3.49 9.32
CA ALA A 278 -5.18 2.44 10.27
C ALA A 278 -6.04 3.00 11.40
N GLU A 279 -7.17 2.34 11.70
CA GLU A 279 -8.02 2.76 12.82
C GLU A 279 -7.26 2.70 14.15
N TYR A 280 -6.38 1.71 14.29
CA TYR A 280 -5.50 1.50 15.46
C TYR A 280 -4.06 1.27 14.99
N LEU A 281 -3.29 2.33 14.86
CA LEU A 281 -1.87 2.23 14.51
C LEU A 281 -1.07 1.52 15.61
N ASP A 282 -1.49 1.68 16.88
CA ASP A 282 -0.95 1.01 18.04
C ASP A 282 -1.35 -0.48 18.16
N ALA A 283 -2.07 -1.01 17.19
CA ALA A 283 -2.43 -2.42 17.05
C ALA A 283 -1.87 -3.07 15.78
N ILE A 284 -0.95 -2.39 15.09
CA ILE A 284 -0.09 -2.99 14.07
C ILE A 284 1.18 -3.46 14.79
N ALA A 285 1.40 -4.77 14.79
CA ALA A 285 2.60 -5.36 15.37
C ALA A 285 3.74 -5.37 14.33
N VAL A 286 4.91 -4.88 14.71
CA VAL A 286 6.13 -4.91 13.91
C VAL A 286 7.21 -5.60 14.74
N ASN A 287 7.38 -6.90 14.54
CA ASN A 287 8.37 -7.70 15.26
C ASN A 287 9.68 -7.80 14.46
N THR A 288 10.80 -7.83 15.18
CA THR A 288 12.12 -8.05 14.58
C THR A 288 12.63 -9.45 14.95
N ILE A 289 13.20 -10.14 13.99
CA ILE A 289 13.86 -11.43 14.18
C ILE A 289 15.33 -11.16 14.50
N THR A 290 15.79 -11.57 15.68
CA THR A 290 17.19 -11.36 16.14
C THR A 290 18.08 -12.58 15.93
N GLY A 291 17.52 -13.78 15.76
CA GLY A 291 18.25 -14.97 15.40
C GLY A 291 18.63 -14.94 13.92
N ALA A 292 19.89 -15.25 13.63
CA ALA A 292 20.57 -15.13 12.34
C ALA A 292 19.65 -15.25 11.10
N THR A 293 19.22 -14.12 10.56
CA THR A 293 18.95 -13.97 9.16
C THR A 293 20.32 -13.99 8.48
N GLY A 294 20.63 -15.14 7.83
CA GLY A 294 21.74 -15.33 6.93
C GLY A 294 22.87 -14.29 6.92
N GLU A 295 23.68 -14.23 7.98
CA GLU A 295 25.00 -13.66 7.86
C GLU A 295 25.88 -14.59 7.02
N SER A 296 26.20 -14.09 5.83
CA SER A 296 27.38 -14.38 5.03
C SER A 296 27.75 -15.88 4.86
N LEU A 297 27.25 -16.51 3.82
CA LEU A 297 28.11 -17.36 3.01
C LEU A 297 28.93 -16.44 2.08
N GLY A 298 29.92 -15.81 2.64
CA GLY A 298 30.88 -14.95 1.97
C GLY A 298 32.24 -15.12 2.63
N GLU A 299 32.91 -16.23 2.31
CA GLU A 299 34.37 -16.35 2.11
C GLU A 299 34.63 -17.56 1.22
#